data_af0fe7da7e0ea6d2a84199e9bfb93bbf
#
_entry.id   af0fe7da7e0ea6d2a84199e9bfb93bbf
#
_cell.length_a   1.000
_cell.length_b   1.000
_cell.length_c   1.000
_cell.angle_alpha   90.00
_cell.angle_beta   90.00
_cell.angle_gamma   90.00
#
_symmetry.space_group_name_H-M   'P 1'
#
loop_
_entity.id
_entity.type
_entity.pdbx_description
1 polymer ?
#
loop_
_entity_poly.entity_id
_entity_poly.type
_entity_poly.pdbx_seq_one_letter_code
_entity_poly.pdbx_strand_id
1 'polypeptide(L)'
;MIQEQLQAVLAPLVAGASFPNLAAQNAVPPYIVYQRVVSMTHNNLLAPSDLQNTRVQIDAYAKTYAGVQQLAAAIRAAMQAASFTNLQISEQDFYEFDARLHRVSLDYSIWSR
;
A
#
# COMPACT_ATOMS: atom_id res chain seq x y z
N MET A 1 -11.76 8.22 -5.29
CA MET A 1 -10.57 7.76 -6.02
C MET A 1 -9.77 6.82 -5.13
N ILE A 2 -9.17 5.78 -5.69
CA ILE A 2 -8.53 4.74 -4.87
C ILE A 2 -7.36 5.26 -4.05
N GLN A 3 -6.59 6.21 -4.55
CA GLN A 3 -5.48 6.79 -3.80
C GLN A 3 -5.95 7.50 -2.54
N GLU A 4 -7.08 8.18 -2.61
CA GLU A 4 -7.65 8.85 -1.44
C GLU A 4 -8.13 7.83 -0.41
N GLN A 5 -8.75 6.75 -0.88
CA GLN A 5 -9.20 5.67 -0.01
C GLN A 5 -8.03 4.98 0.67
N LEU A 6 -6.94 4.74 -0.07
CA LEU A 6 -5.72 4.17 0.50
C LEU A 6 -5.10 5.09 1.54
N GLN A 7 -5.04 6.39 1.26
CA GLN A 7 -4.50 7.35 2.23
C GLN A 7 -5.31 7.32 3.52
N ALA A 8 -6.64 7.25 3.42
CA ALA A 8 -7.50 7.19 4.60
C ALA A 8 -7.29 5.91 5.42
N VAL A 9 -6.95 4.80 4.75
CA VAL A 9 -6.70 3.52 5.42
C VAL A 9 -5.31 3.48 6.05
N LEU A 10 -4.29 4.00 5.35
CA LEU A 10 -2.89 3.82 5.73
C LEU A 10 -2.36 4.93 6.66
N ALA A 11 -2.80 6.17 6.48
CA ALA A 11 -2.26 7.29 7.24
C ALA A 11 -2.37 7.13 8.77
N PRO A 12 -3.48 6.62 9.32
CA PRO A 12 -3.58 6.45 10.78
C PRO A 12 -2.55 5.47 11.36
N LEU A 13 -2.02 4.55 10.56
CA LEU A 13 -1.06 3.56 11.02
C LEU A 13 0.31 4.16 11.33
N VAL A 14 0.61 5.30 10.72
CA VAL A 14 1.94 5.95 10.79
C VAL A 14 1.82 7.43 11.14
N ALA A 15 0.77 7.82 11.85
CA ALA A 15 0.52 9.20 12.27
C ALA A 15 0.59 10.20 11.10
N GLY A 16 0.04 9.81 9.96
CA GLY A 16 0.01 10.66 8.77
C GLY A 16 1.19 10.53 7.83
N ALA A 17 2.22 9.74 8.19
CA ALA A 17 3.43 9.58 7.36
C ALA A 17 3.21 8.52 6.26
N SER A 18 2.18 8.71 5.44
CA SER A 18 1.83 7.85 4.32
C SER A 18 1.88 8.69 3.05
N PHE A 19 2.70 8.27 2.07
CA PHE A 19 3.02 9.09 0.90
C PHE A 19 2.74 8.34 -0.40
N PRO A 20 2.07 8.99 -1.37
CA PRO A 20 1.96 8.43 -2.71
C PRO A 20 3.28 8.56 -3.45
N ASN A 21 3.73 7.48 -4.07
CA ASN A 21 4.88 7.37 -4.96
C ASN A 21 6.24 7.59 -4.31
N LEU A 22 6.42 8.62 -3.49
CA LEU A 22 7.72 8.98 -2.94
C LEU A 22 7.54 9.58 -1.56
N ALA A 23 8.34 9.12 -0.59
CA ALA A 23 8.34 9.69 0.74
C ALA A 23 8.84 11.13 0.72
N ALA A 24 8.32 11.95 1.64
CA ALA A 24 8.81 13.30 1.81
C ALA A 24 10.31 13.25 2.20
N GLN A 25 11.07 14.24 1.77
CA GLN A 25 12.52 14.28 1.98
C GLN A 25 12.88 14.16 3.45
N ASN A 26 12.07 14.72 4.34
CA ASN A 26 12.29 14.71 5.78
C ASN A 26 11.48 13.67 6.51
N ALA A 27 10.98 12.66 5.81
CA ALA A 27 10.16 11.62 6.44
C ALA A 27 10.95 10.87 7.51
N VAL A 28 10.32 10.67 8.67
CA VAL A 28 10.91 9.96 9.80
C VAL A 28 10.25 8.59 9.90
N PRO A 29 11.03 7.49 9.93
CA PRO A 29 10.45 6.16 10.10
C PRO A 29 9.75 6.04 11.47
N PRO A 30 8.66 5.26 11.56
CA PRO A 30 8.08 4.45 10.49
C PRO A 30 7.24 5.28 9.52
N TYR A 31 7.27 4.90 8.24
CA TYR A 31 6.43 5.54 7.25
C TYR A 31 6.04 4.54 6.17
N ILE A 32 5.05 4.91 5.36
CA ILE A 32 4.52 4.09 4.29
C ILE A 32 4.62 4.87 2.97
N VAL A 33 5.05 4.18 1.92
CA VAL A 33 4.97 4.69 0.55
C VAL A 33 4.11 3.73 -0.25
N TYR A 34 3.14 4.23 -0.98
CA TYR A 34 2.31 3.38 -1.83
C TYR A 34 2.28 3.93 -3.24
N GLN A 35 2.22 3.04 -4.22
CA GLN A 35 2.17 3.44 -5.61
C GLN A 35 1.29 2.49 -6.42
N ARG A 36 0.64 3.04 -7.42
CA ARG A 36 -0.10 2.25 -8.38
C ARG A 36 0.88 1.67 -9.40
N VAL A 37 0.89 0.35 -9.50
CA VAL A 37 1.77 -0.36 -10.43
C VAL A 37 1.10 -0.47 -11.79
N VAL A 38 -0.17 -0.91 -11.80
CA VAL A 38 -0.94 -1.05 -13.02
C VAL A 38 -2.42 -0.90 -12.69
N SER A 39 -3.19 -0.35 -13.63
CA SER A 39 -4.64 -0.23 -13.52
C SER A 39 -5.26 -0.77 -14.79
N MET A 40 -6.28 -1.63 -14.63
CA MET A 40 -6.97 -2.26 -15.75
C MET A 40 -8.46 -2.04 -15.62
N THR A 41 -9.08 -1.67 -16.73
CA THR A 41 -10.53 -1.55 -16.81
C THR A 41 -11.10 -2.83 -17.39
N HIS A 42 -12.07 -3.42 -16.69
CA HIS A 42 -12.70 -4.67 -17.12
C HIS A 42 -14.00 -4.38 -17.84
N ASN A 43 -14.06 -4.77 -19.11
CA ASN A 43 -15.25 -4.64 -19.95
C ASN A 43 -15.66 -6.03 -20.43
N ASN A 44 -16.96 -6.21 -20.66
CA ASN A 44 -17.44 -7.41 -21.33
C ASN A 44 -17.90 -7.07 -22.75
N LEU A 45 -18.26 -8.10 -23.51
CA LEU A 45 -18.65 -7.93 -24.91
C LEU A 45 -19.99 -7.21 -25.09
N LEU A 46 -20.83 -7.21 -24.07
CA LEU A 46 -22.19 -6.68 -24.16
C LEU A 46 -22.29 -5.25 -23.61
N ALA A 47 -21.49 -4.94 -22.59
CA ALA A 47 -21.52 -3.62 -21.96
C ALA A 47 -20.20 -3.36 -21.26
N PRO A 48 -19.73 -2.12 -21.26
CA PRO A 48 -18.54 -1.75 -20.47
C PRO A 48 -18.85 -1.93 -18.99
N SER A 49 -17.84 -2.36 -18.25
CA SER A 49 -17.91 -2.45 -16.79
C SER A 49 -17.29 -1.21 -16.17
N ASP A 50 -17.93 -0.65 -15.16
CA ASP A 50 -17.35 0.42 -14.37
C ASP A 50 -16.28 -0.10 -13.42
N LEU A 51 -16.17 -1.42 -13.28
CA LEU A 51 -15.22 -2.06 -12.37
C LEU A 51 -13.81 -1.91 -12.89
N GLN A 52 -12.94 -1.43 -12.04
CA GLN A 52 -11.54 -1.23 -12.34
C GLN A 52 -10.69 -2.04 -11.36
N ASN A 53 -9.70 -2.74 -11.89
CA ASN A 53 -8.72 -3.44 -11.06
C ASN A 53 -7.42 -2.63 -11.04
N THR A 54 -6.95 -2.31 -9.85
CA THR A 54 -5.72 -1.55 -9.66
C THR A 54 -4.74 -2.37 -8.83
N ARG A 55 -3.53 -2.57 -9.35
CA ARG A 55 -2.43 -3.17 -8.60
C ARG A 55 -1.70 -2.05 -7.87
N VAL A 56 -1.55 -2.21 -6.58
CA VAL A 56 -0.90 -1.22 -5.72
C VAL A 56 0.20 -1.91 -4.93
N GLN A 57 1.37 -1.30 -4.91
CA GLN A 57 2.47 -1.72 -4.05
C GLN A 57 2.51 -0.81 -2.85
N ILE A 58 2.48 -1.40 -1.66
CA ILE A 58 2.53 -0.68 -0.40
C ILE A 58 3.84 -1.05 0.29
N ASP A 59 4.71 -0.08 0.49
CA ASP A 59 6.01 -0.29 1.12
C ASP A 59 6.00 0.30 2.52
N ALA A 60 6.28 -0.54 3.52
CA ALA A 60 6.44 -0.15 4.91
C ALA A 60 7.92 -0.01 5.23
N TYR A 61 8.29 1.07 5.90
CA TYR A 61 9.67 1.34 6.29
C TYR A 61 9.76 1.54 7.79
N ALA A 62 10.77 0.93 8.42
CA ALA A 62 11.05 1.13 9.83
C ALA A 62 12.53 0.91 10.12
N LYS A 63 13.01 1.44 11.25
CA LYS A 63 14.41 1.32 11.64
C LYS A 63 14.78 -0.07 12.11
N THR A 64 13.81 -0.84 12.60
CA THR A 64 14.04 -2.18 13.13
C THR A 64 13.26 -3.22 12.38
N TYR A 65 13.77 -4.45 12.37
CA TYR A 65 13.06 -5.57 11.74
C TYR A 65 11.70 -5.82 12.42
N ALA A 66 11.69 -5.83 13.76
CA ALA A 66 10.44 -6.02 14.50
C ALA A 66 9.44 -4.91 14.20
N GLY A 67 9.91 -3.66 14.11
CA GLY A 67 9.04 -2.52 13.81
C GLY A 67 8.41 -2.60 12.44
N VAL A 68 9.18 -2.98 11.41
CA VAL A 68 8.64 -3.09 10.07
C VAL A 68 7.65 -4.25 9.94
N GLN A 69 7.91 -5.37 10.66
CA GLN A 69 6.99 -6.51 10.65
C GLN A 69 5.66 -6.15 11.35
N GLN A 70 5.72 -5.40 12.44
CA GLN A 70 4.53 -4.90 13.11
C GLN A 70 3.73 -3.96 12.22
N LEU A 71 4.41 -3.07 11.51
CA LEU A 71 3.75 -2.15 10.58
C LEU A 71 3.11 -2.91 9.42
N ALA A 72 3.79 -3.91 8.86
CA ALA A 72 3.24 -4.74 7.80
C ALA A 72 1.99 -5.49 8.28
N ALA A 73 2.00 -6.01 9.51
CA ALA A 73 0.83 -6.66 10.09
C ALA A 73 -0.34 -5.68 10.25
N ALA A 74 -0.05 -4.45 10.66
CA ALA A 74 -1.07 -3.41 10.79
C ALA A 74 -1.66 -3.04 9.42
N ILE A 75 -0.83 -2.98 8.38
CA ILE A 75 -1.29 -2.74 7.01
C ILE A 75 -2.23 -3.86 6.56
N ARG A 76 -1.85 -5.12 6.77
CA ARG A 76 -2.69 -6.27 6.41
C ARG A 76 -4.04 -6.20 7.10
N ALA A 77 -4.05 -5.89 8.39
CA ALA A 77 -5.30 -5.79 9.16
C ALA A 77 -6.17 -4.63 8.65
N ALA A 78 -5.58 -3.49 8.36
CA ALA A 78 -6.29 -2.32 7.86
C ALA A 78 -6.88 -2.59 6.47
N MET A 79 -6.14 -3.24 5.59
CA MET A 79 -6.62 -3.59 4.25
C MET A 79 -7.75 -4.60 4.30
N GLN A 80 -7.67 -5.55 5.22
CA GLN A 80 -8.74 -6.53 5.43
C GLN A 80 -10.03 -5.87 5.91
N ALA A 81 -9.92 -4.83 6.71
CA ALA A 81 -11.06 -4.09 7.24
C ALA A 81 -11.57 -3.00 6.30
N ALA A 82 -10.86 -2.71 5.22
CA ALA A 82 -11.21 -1.63 4.30
C ALA A 82 -12.52 -1.92 3.56
N SER A 83 -13.22 -0.84 3.21
CA SER A 83 -14.53 -0.96 2.56
C SER A 83 -14.45 -1.39 1.09
N PHE A 84 -13.30 -1.22 0.44
CA PHE A 84 -13.11 -1.64 -0.94
C PHE A 84 -12.60 -3.09 -1.01
N THR A 85 -12.97 -3.78 -2.08
CA THR A 85 -12.55 -5.16 -2.30
C THR A 85 -11.07 -5.19 -2.64
N ASN A 86 -10.31 -6.01 -1.93
CA ASN A 86 -8.88 -6.14 -2.19
C ASN A 86 -8.39 -7.55 -1.85
N LEU A 87 -7.27 -7.91 -2.48
CA LEU A 87 -6.63 -9.20 -2.29
C LEU A 87 -5.13 -8.99 -2.24
N GLN A 88 -4.49 -9.49 -1.20
CA GLN A 88 -3.03 -9.47 -1.12
C GLN A 88 -2.45 -10.50 -2.08
N ILE A 89 -1.55 -10.06 -2.94
CA ILE A 89 -0.90 -10.91 -3.96
C ILE A 89 0.41 -11.47 -3.42
N SER A 90 1.24 -10.62 -2.81
CA SER A 90 2.56 -11.03 -2.34
C SER A 90 3.06 -10.10 -1.25
N GLU A 91 4.10 -10.55 -0.56
CA GLU A 91 4.77 -9.77 0.47
C GLU A 91 6.24 -10.16 0.44
N GLN A 92 7.12 -9.17 0.50
CA GLN A 92 8.55 -9.40 0.40
C GLN A 92 9.32 -8.46 1.33
N ASP A 93 10.34 -9.00 2.00
CA ASP A 93 11.18 -8.24 2.90
C ASP A 93 12.43 -7.74 2.18
N PHE A 94 12.82 -6.51 2.48
CA PHE A 94 14.04 -5.89 1.96
C PHE A 94 14.76 -5.14 3.06
N TYR A 95 16.04 -4.90 2.84
CA TYR A 95 16.81 -3.97 3.66
C TYR A 95 17.47 -2.94 2.74
N GLU A 96 17.20 -1.65 3.03
CA GLU A 96 17.74 -0.53 2.25
C GLU A 96 19.03 -0.05 2.91
N PHE A 97 20.18 -0.44 2.35
CA PHE A 97 21.49 -0.13 2.95
C PHE A 97 21.76 1.36 3.06
N ASP A 98 21.45 2.13 2.02
CA ASP A 98 21.75 3.57 2.01
C ASP A 98 20.97 4.31 3.07
N ALA A 99 19.71 3.96 3.26
CA ALA A 99 18.83 4.58 4.26
C ALA A 99 18.91 3.91 5.62
N ARG A 100 19.49 2.72 5.70
CA ARG A 100 19.56 1.87 6.90
C ARG A 100 18.16 1.59 7.45
N LEU A 101 17.25 1.22 6.56
CA LEU A 101 15.87 0.94 6.91
C LEU A 101 15.48 -0.45 6.46
N HIS A 102 14.69 -1.12 7.28
CA HIS A 102 13.98 -2.33 6.86
C HIS A 102 12.75 -1.95 6.07
N ARG A 103 12.47 -2.69 5.02
CA ARG A 103 11.31 -2.46 4.16
C ARG A 103 10.56 -3.75 3.96
N VAL A 104 9.24 -3.69 4.06
CA VAL A 104 8.35 -4.77 3.63
C VAL A 104 7.49 -4.23 2.50
N SER A 105 7.52 -4.91 1.36
CA SER A 105 6.73 -4.56 0.19
C SER A 105 5.52 -5.48 0.12
N LEU A 106 4.32 -4.91 0.16
CA LEU A 106 3.06 -5.64 0.07
C LEU A 106 2.38 -5.27 -1.24
N ASP A 107 2.01 -6.29 -2.00
CA ASP A 107 1.39 -6.13 -3.32
C ASP A 107 -0.09 -6.50 -3.21
N TYR A 108 -0.95 -5.59 -3.60
CA TYR A 108 -2.40 -5.77 -3.51
C TYR A 108 -3.08 -5.57 -4.85
N SER A 109 -4.10 -6.38 -5.09
CA SER A 109 -5.05 -6.18 -6.18
C SER A 109 -6.32 -5.58 -5.58
N ILE A 110 -6.72 -4.40 -6.06
CA ILE A 110 -7.85 -3.66 -5.53
C ILE A 110 -8.89 -3.48 -6.63
N TRP A 111 -10.14 -3.76 -6.27
CA TRP A 111 -11.28 -3.60 -7.17
C TRP A 111 -12.09 -2.39 -6.73
N SER A 112 -12.34 -1.47 -7.66
CA SER A 112 -13.09 -0.26 -7.39
C SER A 112 -13.92 0.15 -8.59
N ARG A 113 -14.84 1.09 -8.38
CA ARG A 113 -15.70 1.64 -9.42
C ARG A 113 -15.55 3.15 -9.53
#